data_55a51ee93d07695af47623dda3c2f3ef
#
_entry.id   55a51ee93d07695af47623dda3c2f3ef
#
_cell.length_a   1.000
_cell.length_b   1.000
_cell.length_c   1.000
_cell.angle_alpha   90.00
_cell.angle_beta   90.00
_cell.angle_gamma   90.00
#
_symmetry.space_group_name_H-M   'P 1'
#
loop_
_entity.id
_entity.type
_entity.pdbx_description
1 polymer ?
#
loop_
_entity_poly.entity_id
_entity_poly.type
_entity_poly.pdbx_seq_one_letter_code
_entity_poly.pdbx_strand_id
1 'polypeptide(L)'
;KRQFVRMAMIFQACRNSSAAFLKIQSDAGNGVQENAFLHNKYINYLITELKPVTGEIIRQGAADGLIVCQQPDALAEIVLLVLVVKLDNTLIPSTKEETEQTISELISLLEKGTDNPEGSLNFLKL
;
A
#
# COMPACT_ATOMS: atom_id res chain seq x y z
N LYS A 1 15.27 -3.40 12.20
CA LYS A 1 14.04 -2.63 12.47
C LYS A 1 13.93 -1.38 11.61
N ARG A 2 15.04 -0.93 11.06
CA ARG A 2 15.03 0.17 10.09
C ARG A 2 14.09 -0.13 8.91
N GLN A 3 14.06 -1.37 8.44
CA GLN A 3 13.21 -1.75 7.32
C GLN A 3 11.74 -1.72 7.68
N PHE A 4 11.38 -2.01 8.94
CA PHE A 4 10.00 -1.88 9.40
C PHE A 4 9.55 -0.42 9.38
N VAL A 5 10.42 0.50 9.80
CA VAL A 5 10.11 1.93 9.76
C VAL A 5 9.91 2.38 8.32
N ARG A 6 10.76 1.94 7.41
CA ARG A 6 10.65 2.28 5.99
C ARG A 6 9.35 1.74 5.38
N MET A 7 8.95 0.52 5.76
CA MET A 7 7.68 -0.05 5.29
C MET A 7 6.49 0.76 5.83
N ALA A 8 6.53 1.20 7.09
CA ALA A 8 5.50 2.06 7.65
C ALA A 8 5.39 3.37 6.86
N MET A 9 6.51 3.91 6.40
CA MET A 9 6.52 5.11 5.56
C MET A 9 5.85 4.87 4.21
N ILE A 10 6.02 3.68 3.61
CA ILE A 10 5.33 3.32 2.37
C ILE A 10 3.82 3.27 2.60
N PHE A 11 3.36 2.64 3.67
CA PHE A 11 1.94 2.59 4.02
C PHE A 11 1.37 4.01 4.18
N GLN A 12 2.09 4.86 4.89
CA GLN A 12 1.65 6.24 5.12
C GLN A 12 1.63 7.06 3.83
N ALA A 13 2.62 6.86 2.97
CA ALA A 13 2.68 7.55 1.66
C ALA A 13 1.47 7.18 0.80
N CYS A 14 1.04 5.92 0.79
CA CYS A 14 -0.15 5.50 0.05
C CYS A 14 -1.40 6.20 0.59
N ARG A 15 -1.55 6.32 1.91
CA ARG A 15 -2.68 7.01 2.52
C ARG A 15 -2.70 8.48 2.13
N ASN A 16 -1.57 9.15 2.23
CA ASN A 16 -1.46 10.59 1.94
C ASN A 16 -1.63 10.89 0.46
N SER A 17 -1.07 10.07 -0.41
CA SER A 17 -1.15 10.26 -1.86
C SER A 17 -2.57 10.15 -2.37
N SER A 18 -3.33 9.17 -1.90
CA SER A 18 -4.72 8.98 -2.31
C SER A 18 -5.58 10.19 -1.93
N ALA A 19 -5.44 10.67 -0.70
CA ALA A 19 -6.18 11.83 -0.22
C ALA A 19 -5.83 13.08 -1.03
N ALA A 20 -4.55 13.31 -1.29
CA ALA A 20 -4.08 14.47 -2.04
C ALA A 20 -4.60 14.45 -3.48
N PHE A 21 -4.56 13.29 -4.15
CA PHE A 21 -5.02 13.17 -5.53
C PHE A 21 -6.52 13.43 -5.65
N LEU A 22 -7.32 12.87 -4.75
CA LEU A 22 -8.77 13.08 -4.76
C LEU A 22 -9.11 14.56 -4.57
N LYS A 23 -8.39 15.26 -3.72
CA LYS A 23 -8.59 16.70 -3.53
C LYS A 23 -8.26 17.48 -4.79
N ILE A 24 -7.16 17.17 -5.44
CA ILE A 24 -6.75 17.83 -6.69
C ILE A 24 -7.80 17.62 -7.78
N GLN A 25 -8.32 16.42 -7.92
CA GLN A 25 -9.38 16.11 -8.89
C GLN A 25 -10.63 16.93 -8.63
N SER A 26 -11.06 17.00 -7.38
CA SER A 26 -12.24 17.76 -6.99
C SER A 26 -12.09 19.24 -7.32
N ASP A 27 -10.90 19.80 -7.05
CA ASP A 27 -10.62 21.22 -7.29
C ASP A 27 -10.51 21.55 -8.78
N ALA A 28 -10.05 20.60 -9.60
CA ALA A 28 -9.86 20.83 -11.03
C ALA A 28 -11.17 20.88 -11.82
N GLY A 29 -12.25 20.29 -11.31
CA GLY A 29 -13.56 20.34 -11.97
C GLY A 29 -13.62 19.59 -13.31
N ASN A 30 -12.78 18.58 -13.51
CA ASN A 30 -12.77 17.80 -14.74
C ASN A 30 -14.02 16.93 -14.88
N GLY A 31 -14.35 16.54 -16.12
CA GLY A 31 -15.45 15.62 -16.38
C GLY A 31 -15.18 14.21 -15.84
N VAL A 32 -16.25 13.43 -15.67
CA VAL A 32 -16.16 12.09 -15.09
C VAL A 32 -15.21 11.18 -15.87
N GLN A 33 -15.28 11.18 -17.21
CA GLN A 33 -14.41 10.34 -18.04
C GLN A 33 -12.95 10.75 -17.93
N GLU A 34 -12.68 12.04 -17.95
CA GLU A 34 -11.32 12.56 -17.80
C GLU A 34 -10.76 12.23 -16.43
N ASN A 35 -11.58 12.34 -15.39
CA ASN A 35 -11.18 11.98 -14.04
C ASN A 35 -10.84 10.50 -13.93
N ALA A 36 -11.64 9.62 -14.54
CA ALA A 36 -11.37 8.18 -14.52
C ALA A 36 -10.06 7.84 -15.23
N PHE A 37 -9.79 8.47 -16.38
CA PHE A 37 -8.56 8.26 -17.13
C PHE A 37 -7.34 8.72 -16.35
N LEU A 38 -7.38 9.93 -15.82
CA LEU A 38 -6.30 10.48 -15.00
C LEU A 38 -6.08 9.65 -13.75
N HIS A 39 -7.16 9.18 -13.16
CA HIS A 39 -7.12 8.39 -11.95
C HIS A 39 -6.42 7.05 -12.19
N ASN A 40 -6.75 6.36 -13.28
CA ASN A 40 -6.09 5.11 -13.65
C ASN A 40 -4.61 5.31 -13.90
N LYS A 41 -4.24 6.39 -14.57
CA LYS A 41 -2.83 6.75 -14.78
C LYS A 41 -2.11 7.00 -13.47
N TYR A 42 -2.76 7.68 -12.54
CA TYR A 42 -2.18 7.95 -11.24
C TYR A 42 -1.93 6.67 -10.44
N ILE A 43 -2.91 5.76 -10.42
CA ILE A 43 -2.77 4.48 -9.72
C ILE A 43 -1.59 3.68 -10.32
N ASN A 44 -1.54 3.59 -11.64
CA ASN A 44 -0.46 2.91 -12.35
C ASN A 44 0.90 3.52 -12.02
N TYR A 45 0.98 4.84 -12.06
CA TYR A 45 2.20 5.57 -11.75
C TYR A 45 2.66 5.28 -10.32
N LEU A 46 1.74 5.36 -9.36
CA LEU A 46 2.05 5.19 -7.95
C LEU A 46 2.59 3.77 -7.69
N ILE A 47 1.93 2.75 -8.22
CA ILE A 47 2.39 1.36 -8.06
C ILE A 47 3.74 1.17 -8.75
N THR A 48 3.90 1.68 -9.97
CA THR A 48 5.13 1.54 -10.75
C THR A 48 6.32 2.18 -10.03
N GLU A 49 6.11 3.35 -9.43
CA GLU A 49 7.18 4.06 -8.72
C GLU A 49 7.50 3.46 -7.35
N LEU A 50 6.50 2.96 -6.64
CA LEU A 50 6.70 2.43 -5.30
C LEU A 50 7.16 0.97 -5.28
N LYS A 51 6.89 0.21 -6.33
CA LYS A 51 7.24 -1.21 -6.38
C LYS A 51 8.74 -1.47 -6.18
N PRO A 52 9.67 -0.81 -6.92
CA PRO A 52 11.10 -1.06 -6.70
C PRO A 52 11.56 -0.66 -5.30
N VAL A 53 11.04 0.43 -4.77
CA VAL A 53 11.40 0.87 -3.41
C VAL A 53 10.91 -0.12 -2.38
N THR A 54 9.65 -0.54 -2.48
CA THR A 54 9.04 -1.50 -1.56
C THR A 54 9.72 -2.86 -1.66
N GLY A 55 10.00 -3.31 -2.87
CA GLY A 55 10.72 -4.57 -3.10
C GLY A 55 12.10 -4.58 -2.46
N GLU A 56 12.82 -3.45 -2.55
CA GLU A 56 14.14 -3.33 -1.93
C GLU A 56 14.05 -3.36 -0.40
N ILE A 57 13.05 -2.72 0.17
CA ILE A 57 12.82 -2.76 1.62
C ILE A 57 12.59 -4.21 2.08
N ILE A 58 11.77 -4.95 1.35
CA ILE A 58 11.48 -6.36 1.66
C ILE A 58 12.75 -7.20 1.51
N ARG A 59 13.51 -7.00 0.43
CA ARG A 59 14.74 -7.72 0.17
C ARG A 59 15.76 -7.53 1.30
N GLN A 60 15.93 -6.29 1.72
CA GLN A 60 16.84 -5.98 2.82
C GLN A 60 16.35 -6.52 4.15
N GLY A 61 15.04 -6.47 4.38
CA GLY A 61 14.45 -7.08 5.58
C GLY A 61 14.71 -8.57 5.64
N ALA A 62 14.60 -9.25 4.51
CA ALA A 62 14.91 -10.68 4.43
C ALA A 62 16.40 -10.94 4.66
N ALA A 63 17.27 -10.12 4.06
CA ALA A 63 18.72 -10.25 4.24
C ALA A 63 19.14 -10.01 5.69
N ASP A 64 18.46 -9.10 6.39
CA ASP A 64 18.73 -8.77 7.78
C ASP A 64 18.11 -9.78 8.77
N GLY A 65 17.38 -10.78 8.27
CA GLY A 65 16.75 -11.78 9.11
C GLY A 65 15.48 -11.33 9.81
N LEU A 66 14.92 -10.20 9.42
CA LEU A 66 13.71 -9.64 10.03
C LEU A 66 12.44 -10.32 9.52
N ILE A 67 12.47 -10.78 8.27
CA ILE A 67 11.32 -11.45 7.64
C ILE A 67 11.81 -12.62 6.80
N VAL A 68 10.89 -13.54 6.48
CA VAL A 68 11.14 -14.62 5.53
C VAL A 68 10.31 -14.32 4.30
N CYS A 69 10.96 -14.17 3.14
CA CYS A 69 10.26 -13.89 1.89
C CYS A 69 11.10 -14.37 0.71
N GLN A 70 10.50 -15.20 -0.14
CA GLN A 70 11.17 -15.77 -1.31
C GLN A 70 11.03 -14.89 -2.55
N GLN A 71 9.97 -14.10 -2.64
CA GLN A 71 9.63 -13.31 -3.83
C GLN A 71 9.37 -11.86 -3.43
N PRO A 72 10.43 -11.09 -3.11
CA PRO A 72 10.25 -9.72 -2.61
C PRO A 72 9.48 -8.80 -3.54
N ASP A 73 9.75 -8.84 -4.84
CA ASP A 73 9.07 -7.96 -5.79
C ASP A 73 7.60 -8.32 -5.95
N ALA A 74 7.29 -9.62 -5.96
CA ALA A 74 5.90 -10.08 -6.02
C ALA A 74 5.14 -9.69 -4.75
N LEU A 75 5.75 -9.82 -3.58
CA LEU A 75 5.13 -9.42 -2.33
C LEU A 75 4.90 -7.91 -2.30
N ALA A 76 5.86 -7.12 -2.79
CA ALA A 76 5.72 -5.68 -2.92
C ALA A 76 4.50 -5.31 -3.78
N GLU A 77 4.34 -5.98 -4.91
CA GLU A 77 3.21 -5.74 -5.79
C GLU A 77 1.88 -6.06 -5.11
N ILE A 78 1.79 -7.20 -4.42
CA ILE A 78 0.56 -7.59 -3.70
C ILE A 78 0.20 -6.53 -2.66
N VAL A 79 1.17 -6.09 -1.86
CA VAL A 79 0.95 -5.08 -0.83
C VAL A 79 0.47 -3.78 -1.45
N LEU A 80 1.14 -3.32 -2.51
CA LEU A 80 0.81 -2.05 -3.15
C LEU A 80 -0.55 -2.10 -3.85
N LEU A 81 -0.88 -3.21 -4.50
CA LEU A 81 -2.20 -3.36 -5.13
C LEU A 81 -3.31 -3.24 -4.09
N VAL A 82 -3.18 -3.90 -2.95
CA VAL A 82 -4.18 -3.81 -1.89
C VAL A 82 -4.24 -2.40 -1.33
N LEU A 83 -3.10 -1.83 -0.94
CA LEU A 83 -3.07 -0.50 -0.32
C LEU A 83 -3.60 0.58 -1.24
N VAL A 84 -3.08 0.63 -2.47
CA VAL A 84 -3.42 1.71 -3.39
C VAL A 84 -4.90 1.62 -3.78
N VAL A 85 -5.38 0.44 -4.15
CA VAL A 85 -6.77 0.27 -4.59
C VAL A 85 -7.76 0.51 -3.43
N LYS A 86 -7.48 -0.03 -2.26
CA LYS A 86 -8.41 0.11 -1.13
C LYS A 86 -8.43 1.53 -0.57
N LEU A 87 -7.29 2.16 -0.43
CA LEU A 87 -7.22 3.52 0.10
C LEU A 87 -7.79 4.55 -0.87
N ASP A 88 -7.65 4.29 -2.16
CA ASP A 88 -8.23 5.12 -3.19
C ASP A 88 -9.77 5.11 -3.14
N ASN A 89 -10.33 3.94 -2.86
CA ASN A 89 -11.76 3.76 -2.61
C ASN A 89 -12.69 4.13 -3.78
N THR A 90 -12.20 4.10 -5.02
CA THR A 90 -13.02 4.38 -6.20
C THR A 90 -13.33 3.13 -7.01
N LEU A 91 -12.36 2.24 -7.19
CA LEU A 91 -12.56 1.03 -7.97
C LEU A 91 -13.49 0.04 -7.25
N ILE A 92 -13.29 -0.13 -5.95
CA ILE A 92 -14.12 -0.99 -5.11
C ILE A 92 -14.58 -0.14 -3.92
N PRO A 93 -15.65 0.64 -4.08
CA PRO A 93 -16.11 1.53 -3.01
C PRO A 93 -16.43 0.73 -1.74
N SER A 94 -15.90 1.19 -0.62
CA SER A 94 -16.06 0.55 0.69
C SER A 94 -16.26 1.62 1.76
N THR A 95 -16.86 1.21 2.88
CA THR A 95 -16.90 2.09 4.04
C THR A 95 -15.50 2.19 4.65
N LYS A 96 -15.29 3.20 5.48
CA LYS A 96 -14.03 3.35 6.21
C LYS A 96 -13.72 2.09 7.03
N GLU A 97 -14.74 1.55 7.68
CA GLU A 97 -14.61 0.34 8.48
C GLU A 97 -14.17 -0.86 7.65
N GLU A 98 -14.80 -1.07 6.49
CA GLU A 98 -14.42 -2.17 5.58
C GLU A 98 -12.99 -2.02 5.08
N THR A 99 -12.58 -0.79 4.74
CA THR A 99 -11.22 -0.52 4.29
C THR A 99 -10.22 -0.84 5.39
N GLU A 100 -10.50 -0.42 6.63
CA GLU A 100 -9.63 -0.70 7.76
C GLU A 100 -9.53 -2.20 8.05
N GLN A 101 -10.64 -2.94 7.90
CA GLN A 101 -10.64 -4.39 8.07
C GLN A 101 -9.77 -5.07 7.01
N THR A 102 -9.87 -4.63 5.77
CA THR A 102 -9.04 -5.19 4.68
C THR A 102 -7.56 -4.96 4.94
N ILE A 103 -7.19 -3.75 5.34
CA ILE A 103 -5.79 -3.43 5.63
C ILE A 103 -5.30 -4.21 6.86
N SER A 104 -6.13 -4.34 7.87
CA SER A 104 -5.81 -5.13 9.06
C SER A 104 -5.56 -6.59 8.71
N GLU A 105 -6.38 -7.16 7.82
CA GLU A 105 -6.20 -8.54 7.38
C GLU A 105 -4.93 -8.69 6.53
N LEU A 106 -4.64 -7.72 5.67
CA LEU A 106 -3.39 -7.70 4.92
C LEU A 106 -2.18 -7.77 5.86
N ILE A 107 -2.20 -6.97 6.91
CA ILE A 107 -1.12 -6.95 7.90
C ILE A 107 -0.99 -8.30 8.61
N SER A 108 -2.12 -8.92 8.98
CA SER A 108 -2.13 -10.25 9.59
C SER A 108 -1.54 -11.30 8.65
N LEU A 109 -1.89 -11.26 7.37
CA LEU A 109 -1.33 -12.15 6.36
C LEU A 109 0.17 -11.93 6.18
N LEU A 110 0.62 -10.68 6.23
CA LEU A 110 2.05 -10.35 6.14
C LEU A 110 2.81 -10.92 7.34
N GLU A 111 2.25 -10.83 8.54
CA GLU A 111 2.86 -11.43 9.72
C GLU A 111 3.06 -12.92 9.52
N LYS A 112 2.02 -13.62 9.12
CA LYS A 112 2.07 -15.08 8.91
C LYS A 112 2.98 -15.44 7.74
N GLY A 113 2.86 -14.72 6.63
CA GLY A 113 3.60 -15.02 5.41
C GLY A 113 5.08 -14.72 5.49
N THR A 114 5.50 -13.86 6.40
CA THR A 114 6.92 -13.48 6.59
C THR A 114 7.50 -14.05 7.88
N ASP A 115 6.80 -14.97 8.51
CA ASP A 115 7.22 -15.65 9.74
C ASP A 115 7.46 -14.67 10.90
N ASN A 116 6.52 -13.75 11.07
CA ASN A 116 6.56 -12.80 12.18
C ASN A 116 5.44 -13.10 13.18
N PRO A 117 5.67 -12.84 14.48
CA PRO A 117 4.65 -13.09 15.50
C PRO A 117 3.40 -12.28 15.26
N GLU A 118 2.26 -12.83 15.67
CA GLU A 118 0.98 -12.12 15.61
C GLU A 118 1.08 -10.78 16.36
N GLY A 119 0.63 -9.72 15.72
CA GLY A 119 0.65 -8.38 16.27
C GLY A 119 1.95 -7.61 16.08
N SER A 120 3.02 -8.28 15.64
CA SER A 120 4.34 -7.63 15.49
C SER A 120 4.37 -6.56 14.41
N LEU A 121 3.45 -6.61 13.44
CA LEU A 121 3.36 -5.61 12.37
C LEU A 121 2.18 -4.65 12.56
N ASN A 122 1.56 -4.61 13.73
CA ASN A 122 0.41 -3.74 13.99
C ASN A 122 0.73 -2.25 13.80
N PHE A 123 1.99 -1.86 13.91
CA PHE A 123 2.40 -0.47 13.68
C PHE A 123 2.11 0.00 12.25
N LEU A 124 1.88 -0.92 11.31
CA LEU A 124 1.52 -0.57 9.93
C LEU A 124 0.08 -0.09 9.79
N LYS A 125 -0.75 -0.26 10.81
CA LYS A 125 -2.18 0.07 10.77
C LYS A 125 -2.49 1.57 10.80
N LEU A 126 -1.55 2.38 10.99
CA LEU A 126 -1.72 3.84 11.18
C LEU A 126 -2.69 4.53 10.24
#